data_147bfda3bad909faf444e91e68eaa0aa
#
_entry.id   147bfda3bad909faf444e91e68eaa0aa
#
_cell.length_a   1.000
_cell.length_b   1.000
_cell.length_c   1.000
_cell.angle_alpha   90.00
_cell.angle_beta   90.00
_cell.angle_gamma   90.00
#
_symmetry.space_group_name_H-M   'P 1'
#
loop_
_entity.id
_entity.type
_entity.pdbx_description
1 polymer ?
#
loop_
_entity_poly.entity_id
_entity_poly.type
_entity_poly.pdbx_seq_one_letter_code
_entity_poly.pdbx_strand_id
1 'polypeptide(L)'
;MYTGKEYLESLNDGRVVYLNGERIKDVTTHPAYRNSARSYARMYDALHDPATRNILTAENEYGDRTHKFFITPKSTQDLLESRDAIAEWSKLNYGFMGRTPDYKASFIGHLDALSDYYQGFEDNAKAWYKKAAKELPFVNHTIINPQVDRSKPLHENKDVFVRAVAEKDDGIIVSGAKMVGTAAALTHYNFVANYGTFDLGDGDHSHALIFFVPMNAPGVKMISRQSYELQAATTGTPFDYPLSSRFDENDAVIVLDNVFIPWEDVLCYKNIKISNNFVPESGFVNRFTFHGCTRLAVKLDFMTGLLLKATEAAGTKNFRGVQAQIGEVVAIRNMFWGLSTAMATDPDKGPNGLVMPNGASSAAYRALAPMSWVRVKGIFEQVVAGGLIQLPSSSSDFLNPELRPFLDQYYRGTGINSVDKVKLLKMVWDSIGSEFGGRHELYEVNYAGNHENIRMEALFHAEAVGAADRYKSFVDTALNDYDLNGWTNKTWLDAVEKEPIKL
;
A
#
# COMPACT_ATOMS: atom_id res chain seq x y z
N MET A 1 -4.92 -6.31 -21.81
CA MET A 1 -5.45 -5.94 -20.46
C MET A 1 -6.83 -6.54 -20.32
N TYR A 2 -7.14 -7.13 -19.17
CA TYR A 2 -8.47 -7.65 -18.85
C TYR A 2 -9.55 -6.56 -18.85
N THR A 3 -10.75 -6.90 -19.26
CA THR A 3 -12.01 -6.24 -18.83
C THR A 3 -12.41 -6.74 -17.45
N GLY A 4 -13.32 -6.07 -16.77
CA GLY A 4 -13.83 -6.55 -15.47
C GLY A 4 -14.50 -7.94 -15.57
N LYS A 5 -15.18 -8.22 -16.68
CA LYS A 5 -15.77 -9.54 -16.95
C LYS A 5 -14.69 -10.62 -17.09
N GLU A 6 -13.71 -10.39 -17.95
CA GLU A 6 -12.59 -11.32 -18.16
C GLU A 6 -11.80 -11.55 -16.88
N TYR A 7 -11.60 -10.51 -16.07
CA TYR A 7 -10.98 -10.65 -14.75
C TYR A 7 -11.79 -11.58 -13.84
N LEU A 8 -13.11 -11.41 -13.72
CA LEU A 8 -13.93 -12.29 -12.89
C LEU A 8 -13.93 -13.73 -13.41
N GLU A 9 -14.02 -13.92 -14.72
CA GLU A 9 -13.98 -15.25 -15.35
C GLU A 9 -12.63 -15.95 -15.09
N SER A 10 -11.52 -15.22 -15.10
CA SER A 10 -10.17 -15.75 -14.87
C SER A 10 -9.93 -16.24 -13.44
N LEU A 11 -10.73 -15.78 -12.46
CA LEU A 11 -10.63 -16.24 -11.07
C LEU A 11 -11.29 -17.61 -10.84
N ASN A 12 -12.08 -18.10 -11.76
CA ASN A 12 -12.67 -19.44 -11.70
C ASN A 12 -11.70 -20.51 -12.24
N ASP A 13 -10.57 -20.66 -11.58
CA ASP A 13 -9.39 -21.42 -12.04
C ASP A 13 -9.04 -22.62 -11.15
N GLY A 14 -9.92 -22.98 -10.20
CA GLY A 14 -9.74 -24.11 -9.31
C GLY A 14 -8.81 -23.84 -8.10
N ARG A 15 -8.44 -22.57 -7.86
CA ARG A 15 -7.62 -22.17 -6.70
C ARG A 15 -8.13 -22.70 -5.37
N VAL A 16 -7.24 -22.94 -4.44
CA VAL A 16 -7.58 -23.52 -3.14
C VAL A 16 -7.59 -22.44 -2.05
N VAL A 17 -8.77 -22.02 -1.66
CA VAL A 17 -9.00 -21.00 -0.62
C VAL A 17 -9.79 -21.60 0.52
N TYR A 18 -9.32 -21.40 1.77
CA TYR A 18 -10.01 -21.81 2.98
C TYR A 18 -10.46 -20.58 3.78
N LEU A 19 -11.71 -20.62 4.22
CA LEU A 19 -12.32 -19.63 5.11
C LEU A 19 -13.25 -20.33 6.09
N ASN A 20 -13.14 -20.02 7.38
CA ASN A 20 -13.97 -20.61 8.44
C ASN A 20 -13.94 -22.16 8.47
N GLY A 21 -12.82 -22.78 8.09
CA GLY A 21 -12.65 -24.23 8.00
C GLY A 21 -13.21 -24.86 6.72
N GLU A 22 -13.83 -24.10 5.83
CA GLU A 22 -14.41 -24.59 4.58
C GLU A 22 -13.55 -24.20 3.37
N ARG A 23 -13.54 -25.07 2.35
CA ARG A 23 -12.94 -24.77 1.06
C ARG A 23 -13.95 -23.96 0.21
N ILE A 24 -13.55 -22.76 -0.17
CA ILE A 24 -14.34 -21.89 -1.05
C ILE A 24 -14.27 -22.42 -2.48
N LYS A 25 -15.41 -22.66 -3.09
CA LYS A 25 -15.51 -23.20 -4.46
C LYS A 25 -15.26 -22.13 -5.52
N ASP A 26 -15.81 -20.94 -5.32
CA ASP A 26 -15.75 -19.83 -6.27
C ASP A 26 -15.74 -18.50 -5.52
N VAL A 27 -14.63 -17.76 -5.61
CA VAL A 27 -14.43 -16.47 -4.94
C VAL A 27 -15.26 -15.34 -5.58
N THR A 28 -15.70 -15.51 -6.82
CA THR A 28 -16.48 -14.49 -7.55
C THR A 28 -17.96 -14.46 -7.16
N THR A 29 -18.43 -15.55 -6.58
CA THR A 29 -19.84 -15.73 -6.17
C THR A 29 -20.02 -15.85 -4.66
N HIS A 30 -18.97 -16.29 -3.94
CA HIS A 30 -19.05 -16.48 -2.50
C HIS A 30 -19.21 -15.15 -1.75
N PRO A 31 -20.14 -15.06 -0.76
CA PRO A 31 -20.45 -13.81 -0.04
C PRO A 31 -19.26 -13.14 0.67
N ALA A 32 -18.19 -13.88 0.95
CA ALA A 32 -17.00 -13.36 1.58
C ALA A 32 -16.05 -12.59 0.64
N TYR A 33 -16.24 -12.67 -0.69
CA TYR A 33 -15.29 -12.13 -1.67
C TYR A 33 -15.94 -11.47 -2.88
N ARG A 34 -17.20 -11.78 -3.17
CA ARG A 34 -17.86 -11.42 -4.44
C ARG A 34 -17.90 -9.93 -4.74
N ASN A 35 -18.14 -9.10 -3.73
CA ASN A 35 -18.23 -7.65 -3.93
C ASN A 35 -16.85 -7.01 -4.01
N SER A 36 -15.89 -7.53 -3.26
CA SER A 36 -14.48 -7.13 -3.38
C SER A 36 -13.94 -7.51 -4.77
N ALA A 37 -14.27 -8.72 -5.28
CA ALA A 37 -13.94 -9.12 -6.65
C ALA A 37 -14.57 -8.18 -7.69
N ARG A 38 -15.82 -7.77 -7.51
CA ARG A 38 -16.50 -6.80 -8.38
C ARG A 38 -15.89 -5.40 -8.28
N SER A 39 -15.38 -5.02 -7.12
CA SER A 39 -14.67 -3.75 -6.97
C SER A 39 -13.37 -3.72 -7.76
N TYR A 40 -12.61 -4.83 -7.80
CA TYR A 40 -11.46 -4.97 -8.70
C TYR A 40 -11.88 -5.05 -10.17
N ALA A 41 -12.95 -5.78 -10.50
CA ALA A 41 -13.49 -5.82 -11.86
C ALA A 41 -13.82 -4.42 -12.39
N ARG A 42 -14.43 -3.57 -11.56
CA ARG A 42 -14.70 -2.16 -11.90
C ARG A 42 -13.41 -1.37 -12.19
N MET A 43 -12.31 -1.67 -11.51
CA MET A 43 -11.01 -1.04 -11.81
C MET A 43 -10.51 -1.45 -13.20
N TYR A 44 -10.64 -2.74 -13.55
CA TYR A 44 -10.29 -3.21 -14.89
C TYR A 44 -11.18 -2.59 -15.98
N ASP A 45 -12.49 -2.46 -15.75
CA ASP A 45 -13.40 -1.80 -16.70
C ASP A 45 -13.00 -0.33 -16.94
N ALA A 46 -12.51 0.38 -15.92
CA ALA A 46 -12.05 1.76 -16.06
C ALA A 46 -10.87 1.93 -17.02
N LEU A 47 -10.08 0.87 -17.29
CA LEU A 47 -9.01 0.89 -18.30
C LEU A 47 -9.55 1.01 -19.74
N HIS A 48 -10.81 0.64 -19.94
CA HIS A 48 -11.50 0.62 -21.23
C HIS A 48 -12.52 1.75 -21.39
N ASP A 49 -12.92 2.41 -20.28
CA ASP A 49 -13.87 3.51 -20.28
C ASP A 49 -13.29 4.75 -20.98
N PRO A 50 -13.94 5.30 -22.01
CA PRO A 50 -13.49 6.51 -22.70
C PRO A 50 -13.19 7.71 -21.78
N ALA A 51 -13.90 7.82 -20.65
CA ALA A 51 -13.72 8.91 -19.68
C ALA A 51 -12.40 8.81 -18.89
N THR A 52 -11.90 7.60 -18.63
CA THR A 52 -10.74 7.37 -17.76
C THR A 52 -9.55 6.74 -18.48
N ARG A 53 -9.77 6.06 -19.60
CA ARG A 53 -8.75 5.32 -20.35
C ARG A 53 -7.47 6.13 -20.61
N ASN A 54 -7.60 7.38 -21.04
CA ASN A 54 -6.44 8.20 -21.38
C ASN A 54 -5.67 8.70 -20.14
N ILE A 55 -6.32 8.76 -18.99
CA ILE A 55 -5.65 9.06 -17.72
C ILE A 55 -4.89 7.81 -17.26
N LEU A 56 -5.54 6.64 -17.32
CA LEU A 56 -5.05 5.39 -16.74
C LEU A 56 -4.01 4.69 -17.61
N THR A 57 -4.12 4.76 -18.94
CA THR A 57 -3.34 3.91 -19.85
C THR A 57 -2.55 4.68 -20.90
N ALA A 58 -1.42 4.09 -21.31
CA ALA A 58 -0.65 4.51 -22.48
C ALA A 58 -0.02 3.28 -23.15
N GLU A 59 0.57 3.46 -24.31
CA GLU A 59 1.37 2.43 -24.97
C GLU A 59 2.79 2.45 -24.43
N ASN A 60 3.34 1.26 -24.17
CA ASN A 60 4.73 1.09 -23.77
C ASN A 60 5.65 0.99 -24.98
N GLU A 61 6.96 0.82 -24.76
CA GLU A 61 8.00 0.71 -25.80
C GLU A 61 7.85 -0.52 -26.72
N TYR A 62 7.01 -1.49 -26.35
CA TYR A 62 6.72 -2.69 -27.17
C TYR A 62 5.40 -2.57 -27.94
N GLY A 63 4.69 -1.42 -27.86
CA GLY A 63 3.41 -1.19 -28.51
C GLY A 63 2.23 -1.82 -27.78
N ASP A 64 2.42 -2.35 -26.56
CA ASP A 64 1.34 -2.85 -25.72
C ASP A 64 0.72 -1.69 -24.93
N ARG A 65 -0.60 -1.62 -24.89
CA ARG A 65 -1.31 -0.68 -24.04
C ARG A 65 -1.45 -1.27 -22.63
N THR A 66 -1.01 -0.50 -21.63
CA THR A 66 -1.03 -0.91 -20.23
C THR A 66 -1.35 0.26 -19.31
N HIS A 67 -1.56 -0.01 -18.01
CA HIS A 67 -1.67 1.04 -17.01
C HIS A 67 -0.35 1.81 -16.90
N LYS A 68 -0.41 3.16 -16.90
CA LYS A 68 0.78 4.02 -16.95
C LYS A 68 1.81 3.73 -15.87
N PHE A 69 1.37 3.24 -14.71
CA PHE A 69 2.29 2.87 -13.64
C PHE A 69 3.15 1.64 -13.96
N PHE A 70 2.78 0.79 -14.93
CA PHE A 70 3.61 -0.34 -15.38
C PHE A 70 4.52 -0.01 -16.57
N ILE A 71 4.47 1.19 -17.12
CA ILE A 71 5.41 1.65 -18.13
C ILE A 71 6.70 2.08 -17.42
N THR A 72 7.86 1.69 -17.95
CA THR A 72 9.16 2.13 -17.45
C THR A 72 9.30 3.63 -17.62
N PRO A 73 9.35 4.43 -16.54
CA PRO A 73 9.41 5.89 -16.67
C PRO A 73 10.81 6.34 -17.11
N LYS A 74 10.85 7.25 -18.08
CA LYS A 74 12.07 7.86 -18.64
C LYS A 74 12.17 9.36 -18.33
N SER A 75 11.11 9.94 -17.80
CA SER A 75 11.02 11.37 -17.52
C SER A 75 10.17 11.68 -16.29
N THR A 76 10.33 12.89 -15.77
CA THR A 76 9.45 13.47 -14.75
C THR A 76 7.97 13.43 -15.18
N GLN A 77 7.70 13.68 -16.47
CA GLN A 77 6.33 13.66 -17.00
C GLN A 77 5.71 12.26 -16.89
N ASP A 78 6.46 11.20 -17.18
CA ASP A 78 5.98 9.83 -17.06
C ASP A 78 5.62 9.48 -15.61
N LEU A 79 6.41 9.98 -14.64
CA LEU A 79 6.11 9.81 -13.22
C LEU A 79 4.87 10.61 -12.79
N LEU A 80 4.69 11.85 -13.27
CA LEU A 80 3.48 12.63 -12.99
C LEU A 80 2.24 11.96 -13.57
N GLU A 81 2.32 11.43 -14.78
CA GLU A 81 1.23 10.67 -15.39
C GLU A 81 0.94 9.35 -14.65
N SER A 82 1.97 8.67 -14.18
CA SER A 82 1.83 7.49 -13.33
C SER A 82 1.13 7.81 -12.01
N ARG A 83 1.51 8.95 -11.35
CA ARG A 83 0.84 9.46 -10.14
C ARG A 83 -0.65 9.68 -10.39
N ASP A 84 -0.99 10.37 -11.47
CA ASP A 84 -2.37 10.71 -11.79
C ASP A 84 -3.20 9.47 -12.11
N ALA A 85 -2.60 8.46 -12.76
CA ALA A 85 -3.23 7.16 -13.00
C ALA A 85 -3.49 6.40 -11.69
N ILE A 86 -2.53 6.35 -10.77
CA ILE A 86 -2.72 5.77 -9.42
C ILE A 86 -3.86 6.48 -8.69
N ALA A 87 -3.86 7.82 -8.72
CA ALA A 87 -4.90 8.62 -8.06
C ALA A 87 -6.29 8.34 -8.64
N GLU A 88 -6.41 8.25 -9.97
CA GLU A 88 -7.68 7.98 -10.64
C GLU A 88 -8.25 6.60 -10.29
N TRP A 89 -7.42 5.56 -10.30
CA TRP A 89 -7.84 4.24 -9.87
C TRP A 89 -8.22 4.19 -8.39
N SER A 90 -7.46 4.88 -7.54
CA SER A 90 -7.73 4.95 -6.09
C SER A 90 -9.06 5.63 -5.77
N LYS A 91 -9.57 6.55 -6.61
CA LYS A 91 -10.90 7.17 -6.44
C LYS A 91 -12.03 6.15 -6.50
N LEU A 92 -11.89 5.06 -7.26
CA LEU A 92 -12.92 4.04 -7.41
C LEU A 92 -13.23 3.29 -6.10
N ASN A 93 -12.27 3.28 -5.18
CA ASN A 93 -12.39 2.66 -3.86
C ASN A 93 -12.12 3.64 -2.70
N TYR A 94 -12.12 4.95 -3.00
CA TYR A 94 -11.87 6.02 -2.04
C TYR A 94 -10.54 5.88 -1.29
N GLY A 95 -9.55 5.22 -1.90
CA GLY A 95 -8.25 4.94 -1.32
C GLY A 95 -8.23 3.86 -0.23
N PHE A 96 -9.35 3.15 0.02
CA PHE A 96 -9.42 2.08 1.02
C PHE A 96 -8.79 0.76 0.53
N MET A 97 -8.90 0.42 -0.75
CA MET A 97 -8.18 -0.74 -1.28
C MET A 97 -6.71 -0.36 -1.52
N GLY A 98 -5.85 -0.78 -0.62
CA GLY A 98 -4.43 -0.45 -0.66
C GLY A 98 -3.59 -1.44 -1.47
N ARG A 99 -4.17 -2.57 -1.83
CA ARG A 99 -3.53 -3.66 -2.59
C ARG A 99 -4.23 -3.90 -3.92
N THR A 100 -4.31 -2.85 -4.71
CA THR A 100 -4.86 -2.82 -6.06
C THR A 100 -3.92 -3.49 -7.08
N PRO A 101 -4.38 -3.81 -8.30
CA PRO A 101 -3.52 -4.42 -9.31
C PRO A 101 -2.29 -3.56 -9.67
N ASP A 102 -2.37 -2.22 -9.58
CA ASP A 102 -1.24 -1.31 -9.81
C ASP A 102 -0.26 -1.25 -8.63
N TYR A 103 -0.71 -1.49 -7.41
CA TYR A 103 0.18 -1.55 -6.25
C TYR A 103 0.96 -2.86 -6.18
N LYS A 104 0.24 -3.96 -6.36
CA LYS A 104 0.82 -5.30 -6.20
C LYS A 104 1.90 -5.54 -7.24
N ALA A 105 3.08 -5.93 -6.75
CA ALA A 105 4.24 -6.12 -7.59
C ALA A 105 4.55 -4.92 -8.52
N SER A 106 4.30 -3.70 -8.04
CA SER A 106 4.49 -2.44 -8.80
C SER A 106 5.90 -2.30 -9.39
N PHE A 107 6.91 -2.94 -8.78
CA PHE A 107 8.28 -3.01 -9.29
C PHE A 107 8.40 -3.71 -10.65
N ILE A 108 7.38 -4.45 -11.10
CA ILE A 108 7.34 -5.05 -12.45
C ILE A 108 7.55 -3.98 -13.52
N GLY A 109 7.08 -2.74 -13.32
CA GLY A 109 7.36 -1.63 -14.23
C GLY A 109 8.84 -1.26 -14.38
N HIS A 110 9.72 -1.81 -13.54
CA HIS A 110 11.18 -1.63 -13.61
C HIS A 110 11.92 -2.89 -14.03
N LEU A 111 11.26 -4.07 -14.16
CA LEU A 111 11.95 -5.35 -14.39
C LEU A 111 12.82 -5.36 -15.64
N ASP A 112 12.39 -4.76 -16.73
CA ASP A 112 13.19 -4.69 -17.95
C ASP A 112 14.40 -3.77 -17.77
N ALA A 113 14.19 -2.56 -17.27
CA ALA A 113 15.26 -1.57 -17.07
C ALA A 113 16.29 -1.98 -16.00
N LEU A 114 15.88 -2.78 -15.02
CA LEU A 114 16.70 -3.30 -13.93
C LEU A 114 16.99 -4.80 -14.08
N SER A 115 16.85 -5.36 -15.27
CA SER A 115 17.04 -6.80 -15.51
C SER A 115 18.42 -7.29 -15.08
N ASP A 116 19.47 -6.48 -15.25
CA ASP A 116 20.86 -6.82 -14.85
C ASP A 116 20.99 -7.09 -13.33
N TYR A 117 20.05 -6.62 -12.52
CA TYR A 117 20.00 -6.97 -11.10
C TYR A 117 19.77 -8.47 -10.88
N TYR A 118 18.98 -9.12 -11.73
CA TYR A 118 18.59 -10.53 -11.62
C TYR A 118 19.60 -11.47 -12.32
N GLN A 119 20.89 -11.35 -11.99
CA GLN A 119 22.00 -12.06 -12.58
C GLN A 119 21.72 -13.57 -12.81
N GLY A 120 21.77 -13.99 -14.07
CA GLY A 120 21.43 -15.34 -14.51
C GLY A 120 19.94 -15.56 -14.82
N PHE A 121 19.08 -14.57 -14.57
CA PHE A 121 17.63 -14.59 -14.84
C PHE A 121 17.14 -13.29 -15.51
N GLU A 122 18.03 -12.58 -16.19
CA GLU A 122 17.75 -11.30 -16.85
C GLU A 122 16.64 -11.42 -17.89
N ASP A 123 16.66 -12.50 -18.67
CA ASP A 123 15.65 -12.76 -19.71
C ASP A 123 14.27 -13.06 -19.10
N ASN A 124 14.22 -13.71 -17.94
CA ASN A 124 12.99 -13.94 -17.23
C ASN A 124 12.38 -12.62 -16.72
N ALA A 125 13.21 -11.71 -16.19
CA ALA A 125 12.75 -10.40 -15.76
C ALA A 125 12.14 -9.60 -16.93
N LYS A 126 12.79 -9.60 -18.10
CA LYS A 126 12.28 -8.96 -19.32
C LYS A 126 10.99 -9.61 -19.82
N ALA A 127 10.93 -10.96 -19.79
CA ALA A 127 9.73 -11.70 -20.19
C ALA A 127 8.54 -11.40 -19.29
N TRP A 128 8.75 -11.32 -17.96
CA TRP A 128 7.72 -10.95 -17.01
C TRP A 128 7.23 -9.50 -17.18
N TYR A 129 8.14 -8.55 -17.48
CA TYR A 129 7.74 -7.18 -17.80
C TYR A 129 6.79 -7.15 -19.02
N LYS A 130 7.16 -7.83 -20.11
CA LYS A 130 6.34 -7.89 -21.35
C LYS A 130 4.98 -8.54 -21.09
N LYS A 131 4.97 -9.67 -20.36
CA LYS A 131 3.73 -10.36 -19.98
C LYS A 131 2.81 -9.44 -19.15
N ALA A 132 3.37 -8.79 -18.14
CA ALA A 132 2.60 -7.91 -17.27
C ALA A 132 2.06 -6.68 -18.03
N ALA A 133 2.86 -6.07 -18.90
CA ALA A 133 2.41 -4.94 -19.70
C ALA A 133 1.27 -5.32 -20.66
N LYS A 134 1.34 -6.50 -21.28
CA LYS A 134 0.33 -6.97 -22.25
C LYS A 134 -0.99 -7.38 -21.58
N GLU A 135 -0.91 -8.15 -20.50
CA GLU A 135 -2.08 -8.79 -19.88
C GLU A 135 -2.63 -7.97 -18.70
N LEU A 136 -1.77 -7.25 -18.01
CA LEU A 136 -2.01 -6.57 -16.73
C LEU A 136 -2.63 -7.53 -15.70
N PRO A 137 -1.98 -8.67 -15.38
CA PRO A 137 -2.49 -9.59 -14.40
C PRO A 137 -2.45 -8.94 -13.00
N PHE A 138 -3.38 -9.32 -12.14
CA PHE A 138 -3.32 -8.94 -10.74
C PHE A 138 -2.26 -9.81 -10.05
N VAL A 139 -1.08 -9.26 -9.80
CA VAL A 139 0.03 -9.97 -9.17
C VAL A 139 0.12 -9.58 -7.69
N ASN A 140 -0.15 -10.53 -6.80
CA ASN A 140 0.14 -10.34 -5.38
C ASN A 140 1.66 -10.30 -5.14
N HIS A 141 2.12 -9.69 -4.04
CA HIS A 141 3.47 -9.92 -3.53
C HIS A 141 3.44 -10.30 -2.06
N THR A 142 4.21 -11.30 -1.69
CA THR A 142 4.39 -11.72 -0.31
C THR A 142 5.86 -11.85 0.03
N ILE A 143 6.30 -10.97 0.92
CA ILE A 143 7.71 -10.84 1.32
C ILE A 143 7.90 -11.12 2.82
N ILE A 144 6.82 -11.25 3.58
CA ILE A 144 6.85 -11.47 5.02
C ILE A 144 6.72 -12.97 5.33
N ASN A 145 7.61 -13.46 6.17
CA ASN A 145 7.57 -14.83 6.65
C ASN A 145 6.59 -14.99 7.82
N PRO A 146 6.06 -16.19 8.05
CA PRO A 146 5.28 -16.50 9.26
C PRO A 146 6.04 -16.11 10.52
N GLN A 147 5.32 -15.48 11.45
CA GLN A 147 5.89 -14.98 12.70
C GLN A 147 5.91 -16.08 13.77
N VAL A 148 6.74 -17.09 13.55
CA VAL A 148 6.97 -18.17 14.52
C VAL A 148 7.96 -17.69 15.60
N ASP A 149 9.02 -18.36 15.86
CA ASP A 149 10.01 -17.95 16.87
C ASP A 149 11.03 -16.96 16.28
N ARG A 150 10.82 -15.65 16.54
CA ARG A 150 11.71 -14.58 16.06
C ARG A 150 13.04 -14.49 16.80
N SER A 151 13.21 -15.21 17.90
CA SER A 151 14.49 -15.28 18.64
C SER A 151 15.49 -16.22 17.96
N LYS A 152 15.01 -17.06 17.03
CA LYS A 152 15.83 -18.03 16.31
C LYS A 152 16.20 -17.54 14.92
N PRO A 153 17.41 -17.85 14.46
CA PRO A 153 17.80 -17.59 13.10
C PRO A 153 16.95 -18.39 12.10
N LEU A 154 16.89 -17.92 10.86
CA LEU A 154 16.00 -18.48 9.83
C LEU A 154 16.24 -19.97 9.59
N HIS A 155 17.50 -20.42 9.61
CA HIS A 155 17.86 -21.80 9.35
C HIS A 155 17.37 -22.81 10.42
N GLU A 156 17.04 -22.35 11.64
CA GLU A 156 16.41 -23.18 12.68
C GLU A 156 14.89 -23.34 12.49
N ASN A 157 14.26 -22.46 11.71
CA ASN A 157 12.83 -22.49 11.36
C ASN A 157 12.62 -22.82 9.87
N LYS A 158 13.56 -23.55 9.27
CA LYS A 158 13.58 -23.80 7.82
C LYS A 158 12.40 -24.60 7.28
N ASP A 159 11.68 -25.30 8.12
CA ASP A 159 10.46 -26.04 7.78
C ASP A 159 9.24 -25.10 7.58
N VAL A 160 9.31 -23.88 8.08
CA VAL A 160 8.22 -22.88 8.01
C VAL A 160 8.39 -21.94 6.82
N PHE A 161 9.62 -21.50 6.56
CA PHE A 161 9.90 -20.49 5.56
C PHE A 161 10.03 -21.09 4.16
N VAL A 162 9.63 -20.30 3.15
CA VAL A 162 9.71 -20.74 1.76
C VAL A 162 11.15 -21.08 1.39
N ARG A 163 11.36 -22.30 0.88
CA ARG A 163 12.65 -22.82 0.42
C ARG A 163 12.48 -23.76 -0.76
N ALA A 164 13.53 -23.90 -1.55
CA ALA A 164 13.62 -24.95 -2.53
C ALA A 164 13.88 -26.28 -1.83
N VAL A 165 13.03 -27.27 -2.05
CA VAL A 165 13.14 -28.62 -1.48
C VAL A 165 13.70 -29.64 -2.47
N ALA A 166 13.59 -29.34 -3.78
CA ALA A 166 14.19 -30.11 -4.86
C ALA A 166 14.44 -29.22 -6.07
N GLU A 167 15.42 -29.61 -6.86
CA GLU A 167 15.74 -29.05 -8.18
C GLU A 167 15.43 -30.08 -9.25
N LYS A 168 14.90 -29.62 -10.39
CA LYS A 168 14.58 -30.43 -11.56
C LYS A 168 15.17 -29.78 -12.82
N ASP A 169 15.20 -30.48 -13.91
CA ASP A 169 15.72 -29.96 -15.19
C ASP A 169 14.92 -28.75 -15.69
N ASP A 170 13.60 -28.72 -15.43
CA ASP A 170 12.65 -27.72 -15.90
C ASP A 170 12.22 -26.70 -14.84
N GLY A 171 12.73 -26.79 -13.59
CA GLY A 171 12.36 -25.85 -12.53
C GLY A 171 12.76 -26.32 -11.13
N ILE A 172 12.09 -25.77 -10.13
CA ILE A 172 12.31 -26.09 -8.71
C ILE A 172 11.01 -26.50 -8.03
N ILE A 173 11.12 -27.32 -6.99
CA ILE A 173 10.01 -27.57 -6.06
C ILE A 173 10.23 -26.71 -4.81
N VAL A 174 9.21 -25.94 -4.43
CA VAL A 174 9.26 -25.08 -3.25
C VAL A 174 8.25 -25.50 -2.20
N SER A 175 8.61 -25.37 -0.92
CA SER A 175 7.71 -25.57 0.22
C SER A 175 7.93 -24.51 1.28
N GLY A 176 6.88 -24.23 2.08
CA GLY A 176 6.87 -23.26 3.15
C GLY A 176 5.68 -22.32 3.06
N ALA A 177 5.71 -21.21 3.80
CA ALA A 177 4.60 -20.28 3.79
C ALA A 177 5.08 -18.81 3.78
N LYS A 178 4.23 -17.95 3.25
CA LYS A 178 4.31 -16.49 3.36
C LYS A 178 3.02 -15.96 3.97
N MET A 179 3.09 -14.88 4.72
CA MET A 179 1.89 -14.28 5.32
C MET A 179 1.67 -12.82 4.88
N VAL A 180 0.47 -12.35 5.24
CA VAL A 180 -0.08 -11.07 4.80
C VAL A 180 -0.25 -11.01 3.28
N GLY A 181 -0.75 -12.11 2.70
CA GLY A 181 -1.21 -12.15 1.32
C GLY A 181 -2.54 -11.38 1.17
N THR A 182 -2.48 -10.06 1.22
CA THR A 182 -3.66 -9.19 1.07
C THR A 182 -4.26 -9.35 -0.32
N ALA A 183 -5.56 -9.56 -0.40
CA ALA A 183 -6.31 -9.87 -1.62
C ALA A 183 -5.87 -11.15 -2.35
N ALA A 184 -5.08 -12.03 -1.73
CA ALA A 184 -4.50 -13.21 -2.37
C ALA A 184 -5.52 -14.08 -3.09
N ALA A 185 -6.71 -14.29 -2.50
CA ALA A 185 -7.79 -15.07 -3.10
C ALA A 185 -8.32 -14.47 -4.43
N LEU A 186 -8.00 -13.22 -4.74
CA LEU A 186 -8.50 -12.47 -5.89
C LEU A 186 -7.38 -12.09 -6.89
N THR A 187 -6.17 -12.64 -6.73
CA THR A 187 -5.02 -12.37 -7.60
C THR A 187 -4.73 -13.54 -8.54
N HIS A 188 -4.04 -13.28 -9.67
CA HIS A 188 -3.66 -14.32 -10.63
C HIS A 188 -2.35 -15.00 -10.24
N TYR A 189 -1.39 -14.21 -9.79
CA TYR A 189 -0.04 -14.66 -9.42
C TYR A 189 0.34 -14.15 -8.05
N ASN A 190 1.24 -14.85 -7.40
CA ASN A 190 1.94 -14.36 -6.23
C ASN A 190 3.44 -14.23 -6.54
N PHE A 191 3.99 -13.05 -6.30
CA PHE A 191 5.43 -12.82 -6.29
C PHE A 191 5.96 -13.11 -4.89
N VAL A 192 6.96 -13.97 -4.81
CA VAL A 192 7.63 -14.37 -3.57
C VAL A 192 9.04 -13.81 -3.55
N ALA A 193 9.37 -13.08 -2.51
CA ALA A 193 10.71 -12.61 -2.20
C ALA A 193 10.91 -12.56 -0.68
N ASN A 194 12.07 -12.09 -0.25
CA ASN A 194 12.37 -11.88 1.15
C ASN A 194 12.46 -10.38 1.48
N TYR A 195 12.11 -10.02 2.70
CA TYR A 195 12.24 -8.65 3.21
C TYR A 195 13.36 -8.60 4.25
N GLY A 196 14.36 -7.75 4.00
CA GLY A 196 15.51 -7.60 4.88
C GLY A 196 16.60 -8.63 4.66
N THR A 197 17.67 -8.46 5.42
CA THR A 197 18.84 -9.36 5.38
C THR A 197 18.55 -10.61 6.19
N PHE A 198 18.72 -11.77 5.58
CA PHE A 198 18.64 -13.06 6.26
C PHE A 198 20.05 -13.59 6.53
N ASP A 199 20.29 -13.96 7.77
CA ASP A 199 21.37 -14.89 8.09
C ASP A 199 20.87 -16.31 7.75
N LEU A 200 21.37 -16.84 6.64
CA LEU A 200 20.99 -18.17 6.15
C LEU A 200 21.89 -19.28 6.70
N GLY A 201 22.84 -18.92 7.60
CA GLY A 201 23.83 -19.86 8.12
C GLY A 201 24.81 -20.35 7.04
N ASP A 202 25.78 -21.15 7.45
CA ASP A 202 26.79 -21.68 6.55
C ASP A 202 26.19 -22.76 5.61
N GLY A 203 26.08 -22.43 4.33
CA GLY A 203 25.90 -23.38 3.25
C GLY A 203 24.47 -23.72 2.81
N ASP A 204 23.41 -23.31 3.52
CA ASP A 204 22.01 -23.55 3.07
C ASP A 204 21.41 -22.33 2.37
N HIS A 205 21.59 -22.26 1.08
CA HIS A 205 21.06 -21.18 0.24
C HIS A 205 19.63 -21.45 -0.27
N SER A 206 18.96 -22.50 0.16
CA SER A 206 17.65 -22.93 -0.35
C SER A 206 16.54 -21.90 -0.15
N HIS A 207 16.71 -20.97 0.79
CA HIS A 207 15.78 -19.86 1.06
C HIS A 207 16.04 -18.59 0.23
N ALA A 208 17.18 -18.52 -0.47
CA ALA A 208 17.53 -17.37 -1.30
C ALA A 208 16.80 -17.45 -2.65
N LEU A 209 15.52 -17.13 -2.65
CA LEU A 209 14.59 -17.30 -3.75
C LEU A 209 13.83 -16.00 -4.06
N ILE A 210 13.65 -15.74 -5.37
CA ILE A 210 12.69 -14.76 -5.89
C ILE A 210 11.99 -15.40 -7.08
N PHE A 211 10.67 -15.49 -7.08
CA PHE A 211 9.91 -16.13 -8.15
C PHE A 211 8.45 -15.67 -8.21
N PHE A 212 7.81 -15.95 -9.33
CA PHE A 212 6.35 -15.85 -9.48
C PHE A 212 5.73 -17.25 -9.41
N VAL A 213 4.51 -17.33 -8.88
CA VAL A 213 3.72 -18.57 -8.84
C VAL A 213 2.26 -18.28 -9.16
N PRO A 214 1.60 -19.03 -10.05
CA PRO A 214 0.15 -18.92 -10.26
C PRO A 214 -0.62 -19.29 -8.98
N MET A 215 -1.68 -18.54 -8.66
CA MET A 215 -2.46 -18.78 -7.43
C MET A 215 -3.27 -20.09 -7.47
N ASN A 216 -3.45 -20.65 -8.66
CA ASN A 216 -4.10 -21.95 -8.89
C ASN A 216 -3.10 -23.10 -9.07
N ALA A 217 -1.80 -22.86 -8.93
CA ALA A 217 -0.80 -23.94 -9.10
C ALA A 217 -1.05 -25.07 -8.09
N PRO A 218 -0.87 -26.33 -8.50
CA PRO A 218 -1.00 -27.47 -7.60
C PRO A 218 -0.09 -27.32 -6.37
N GLY A 219 -0.68 -27.45 -5.16
CA GLY A 219 0.04 -27.27 -3.89
C GLY A 219 -0.07 -25.85 -3.30
N VAL A 220 -0.52 -24.86 -4.03
CA VAL A 220 -0.80 -23.53 -3.48
C VAL A 220 -2.12 -23.56 -2.72
N LYS A 221 -2.09 -23.13 -1.45
CA LYS A 221 -3.25 -23.05 -0.58
C LYS A 221 -3.29 -21.69 0.12
N MET A 222 -4.46 -21.11 0.22
CA MET A 222 -4.68 -19.83 0.91
C MET A 222 -5.55 -20.05 2.14
N ILE A 223 -5.05 -19.64 3.31
CA ILE A 223 -5.79 -19.65 4.58
C ILE A 223 -6.17 -18.21 4.88
N SER A 224 -7.43 -17.87 4.63
CA SER A 224 -7.95 -16.52 4.78
C SER A 224 -8.30 -16.19 6.22
N ARG A 225 -8.11 -14.94 6.62
CA ARG A 225 -8.72 -14.41 7.85
C ARG A 225 -10.23 -14.27 7.68
N GLN A 226 -10.93 -14.01 8.77
CA GLN A 226 -12.35 -13.65 8.75
C GLN A 226 -12.62 -12.55 7.71
N SER A 227 -13.68 -12.73 6.92
CA SER A 227 -14.10 -11.75 5.92
C SER A 227 -15.01 -10.70 6.54
N TYR A 228 -14.63 -9.44 6.41
CA TYR A 228 -15.47 -8.31 6.83
C TYR A 228 -16.62 -8.08 5.86
N GLU A 229 -16.47 -8.45 4.58
CA GLU A 229 -17.56 -8.44 3.61
C GLU A 229 -18.67 -9.42 4.03
N LEU A 230 -18.30 -10.66 4.40
CA LEU A 230 -19.26 -11.66 4.90
C LEU A 230 -19.91 -11.20 6.19
N GLN A 231 -19.12 -10.66 7.13
CA GLN A 231 -19.65 -10.15 8.39
C GLN A 231 -20.65 -9.02 8.17
N ALA A 232 -20.32 -8.05 7.32
CA ALA A 232 -21.24 -6.98 6.95
C ALA A 232 -22.55 -7.49 6.37
N ALA A 233 -22.48 -8.54 5.51
CA ALA A 233 -23.67 -9.16 4.90
C ALA A 233 -24.53 -9.96 5.87
N THR A 234 -23.96 -10.45 6.99
CA THR A 234 -24.67 -11.23 8.01
C THR A 234 -25.22 -10.37 9.14
N THR A 235 -24.60 -9.21 9.43
CA THR A 235 -24.97 -8.35 10.58
C THR A 235 -25.75 -7.11 10.19
N GLY A 236 -25.78 -6.74 8.91
CA GLY A 236 -26.46 -5.55 8.42
C GLY A 236 -26.61 -5.51 6.91
N THR A 237 -26.64 -4.30 6.39
CA THR A 237 -26.79 -4.02 4.96
C THR A 237 -25.67 -3.08 4.49
N PRO A 238 -25.53 -2.80 3.18
CA PRO A 238 -24.62 -1.75 2.70
C PRO A 238 -24.90 -0.34 3.25
N PHE A 239 -26.09 -0.09 3.80
CA PHE A 239 -26.37 1.13 4.54
C PHE A 239 -25.61 1.19 5.88
N ASP A 240 -25.49 0.05 6.55
CA ASP A 240 -24.83 -0.09 7.84
C ASP A 240 -23.30 -0.20 7.71
N TYR A 241 -22.84 -0.91 6.66
CA TYR A 241 -21.43 -1.21 6.39
C TYR A 241 -21.04 -0.91 4.93
N PRO A 242 -21.03 0.37 4.51
CA PRO A 242 -20.90 0.74 3.09
C PRO A 242 -19.52 0.48 2.48
N LEU A 243 -18.47 0.43 3.31
CA LEU A 243 -17.09 0.16 2.87
C LEU A 243 -16.74 -1.33 3.03
N SER A 244 -17.00 -1.90 4.21
CA SER A 244 -16.77 -3.32 4.52
C SER A 244 -17.45 -4.24 3.50
N SER A 245 -18.66 -3.89 3.06
CA SER A 245 -19.48 -4.68 2.13
C SER A 245 -18.86 -4.86 0.74
N ARG A 246 -17.81 -4.13 0.39
CA ARG A 246 -17.28 -4.11 -0.99
C ARG A 246 -15.78 -3.87 -1.15
N PHE A 247 -15.07 -3.51 -0.09
CA PHE A 247 -13.66 -3.17 -0.16
C PHE A 247 -12.78 -4.00 0.78
N ASP A 248 -13.28 -5.16 1.22
CA ASP A 248 -12.51 -6.07 2.04
C ASP A 248 -11.42 -6.76 1.22
N GLU A 249 -10.19 -6.27 1.35
CA GLU A 249 -9.00 -6.90 0.81
C GLU A 249 -8.57 -8.05 1.74
N ASN A 250 -9.34 -9.14 1.78
CA ASN A 250 -9.11 -10.25 2.71
C ASN A 250 -7.65 -10.70 2.70
N ASP A 251 -7.04 -10.78 3.88
CA ASP A 251 -5.65 -11.17 4.04
C ASP A 251 -5.55 -12.69 4.26
N ALA A 252 -4.56 -13.34 3.63
CA ALA A 252 -4.36 -14.77 3.74
C ALA A 252 -2.90 -15.13 4.04
N VAL A 253 -2.72 -16.28 4.68
CA VAL A 253 -1.44 -17.02 4.64
C VAL A 253 -1.42 -17.82 3.35
N ILE A 254 -0.33 -17.71 2.58
CA ILE A 254 -0.11 -18.47 1.37
C ILE A 254 0.83 -19.62 1.71
N VAL A 255 0.33 -20.84 1.62
CA VAL A 255 1.09 -22.09 1.84
C VAL A 255 1.48 -22.65 0.47
N LEU A 256 2.75 -22.95 0.34
CA LEU A 256 3.32 -23.67 -0.80
C LEU A 256 3.67 -25.09 -0.34
N ASP A 257 2.89 -26.08 -0.78
CA ASP A 257 3.03 -27.48 -0.39
C ASP A 257 3.57 -28.26 -1.58
N ASN A 258 4.89 -28.34 -1.69
CA ASN A 258 5.61 -28.96 -2.79
C ASN A 258 5.20 -28.42 -4.17
N VAL A 259 5.20 -27.11 -4.31
CA VAL A 259 4.77 -26.41 -5.53
C VAL A 259 5.92 -26.41 -6.54
N PHE A 260 5.62 -26.81 -7.77
CA PHE A 260 6.56 -26.70 -8.90
C PHE A 260 6.58 -25.27 -9.42
N ILE A 261 7.78 -24.68 -9.57
CA ILE A 261 8.05 -23.38 -10.17
C ILE A 261 8.96 -23.61 -11.39
N PRO A 262 8.50 -23.36 -12.61
CA PRO A 262 9.32 -23.48 -13.80
C PRO A 262 10.43 -22.41 -13.79
N TRP A 263 11.58 -22.73 -14.43
CA TRP A 263 12.72 -21.79 -14.45
C TRP A 263 12.37 -20.42 -15.00
N GLU A 264 11.44 -20.33 -15.96
CA GLU A 264 10.98 -19.08 -16.56
C GLU A 264 10.29 -18.12 -15.58
N ASP A 265 9.77 -18.63 -14.45
CA ASP A 265 9.14 -17.86 -13.41
C ASP A 265 10.09 -17.51 -12.23
N VAL A 266 11.36 -17.97 -12.31
CA VAL A 266 12.38 -17.71 -11.28
C VAL A 266 13.18 -16.47 -11.64
N LEU A 267 13.38 -15.57 -10.66
CA LEU A 267 14.21 -14.37 -10.76
C LEU A 267 15.47 -14.43 -9.88
N CYS A 268 15.52 -15.32 -8.91
CA CYS A 268 16.70 -15.57 -8.07
C CYS A 268 16.65 -16.99 -7.53
N TYR A 269 17.76 -17.70 -7.66
CA TYR A 269 17.93 -19.05 -7.12
C TYR A 269 19.27 -19.20 -6.43
N LYS A 270 19.26 -19.49 -5.13
CA LYS A 270 20.45 -19.72 -4.27
C LYS A 270 21.47 -18.57 -4.27
N ASN A 271 21.07 -17.35 -4.64
CA ASN A 271 21.92 -16.16 -4.59
C ASN A 271 21.50 -15.27 -3.40
N ILE A 272 22.25 -15.39 -2.29
CA ILE A 272 21.97 -14.65 -1.04
C ILE A 272 22.05 -13.14 -1.25
N LYS A 273 23.02 -12.67 -2.04
CA LYS A 273 23.22 -11.23 -2.27
C LYS A 273 22.00 -10.62 -2.97
N ILE A 274 21.52 -11.25 -4.04
CA ILE A 274 20.32 -10.78 -4.75
C ILE A 274 19.10 -10.88 -3.84
N SER A 275 18.91 -12.00 -3.15
CA SER A 275 17.75 -12.19 -2.27
C SER A 275 17.70 -11.15 -1.15
N ASN A 276 18.83 -10.85 -0.49
CA ASN A 276 18.89 -9.90 0.62
C ASN A 276 18.79 -8.44 0.19
N ASN A 277 19.26 -8.11 -1.01
CA ASN A 277 19.24 -6.73 -1.53
C ASN A 277 18.01 -6.42 -2.39
N PHE A 278 17.05 -7.34 -2.52
CA PHE A 278 15.86 -7.12 -3.34
C PHE A 278 15.15 -5.81 -3.01
N VAL A 279 14.89 -5.54 -1.74
CA VAL A 279 14.12 -4.37 -1.32
C VAL A 279 14.83 -3.05 -1.68
N PRO A 280 16.11 -2.82 -1.35
CA PRO A 280 16.79 -1.56 -1.68
C PRO A 280 17.22 -1.42 -3.13
N GLU A 281 17.55 -2.50 -3.86
CA GLU A 281 18.23 -2.42 -5.16
C GLU A 281 17.31 -2.69 -6.36
N SER A 282 16.15 -3.33 -6.18
CA SER A 282 15.22 -3.67 -7.28
C SER A 282 14.28 -2.54 -7.70
N GLY A 283 14.36 -1.36 -7.08
CA GLY A 283 13.38 -0.30 -7.26
C GLY A 283 12.04 -0.54 -6.55
N PHE A 284 11.94 -1.62 -5.76
CA PHE A 284 10.72 -1.99 -5.03
C PHE A 284 10.26 -0.86 -4.10
N VAL A 285 11.17 -0.30 -3.28
CA VAL A 285 10.85 0.78 -2.33
C VAL A 285 10.30 2.00 -3.03
N ASN A 286 10.98 2.47 -4.08
CA ASN A 286 10.56 3.66 -4.84
C ASN A 286 9.14 3.50 -5.39
N ARG A 287 8.80 2.32 -5.91
CA ARG A 287 7.50 2.05 -6.55
C ARG A 287 6.37 1.92 -5.54
N PHE A 288 6.52 1.09 -4.50
CA PHE A 288 5.43 0.88 -3.55
C PHE A 288 5.15 2.13 -2.70
N THR A 289 6.18 2.92 -2.38
CA THR A 289 6.00 4.16 -1.62
C THR A 289 5.32 5.25 -2.45
N PHE A 290 5.67 5.36 -3.73
CA PHE A 290 5.01 6.29 -4.64
C PHE A 290 3.51 6.01 -4.78
N HIS A 291 3.17 4.74 -5.00
CA HIS A 291 1.78 4.31 -5.02
C HIS A 291 1.09 4.57 -3.67
N GLY A 292 1.68 4.11 -2.58
CA GLY A 292 1.11 4.24 -1.25
C GLY A 292 0.88 5.69 -0.82
N CYS A 293 1.82 6.58 -1.12
CA CYS A 293 1.71 8.01 -0.83
C CYS A 293 0.56 8.66 -1.61
N THR A 294 0.47 8.37 -2.92
CA THR A 294 -0.59 8.89 -3.80
C THR A 294 -1.96 8.38 -3.37
N ARG A 295 -2.09 7.07 -3.13
CA ARG A 295 -3.33 6.45 -2.65
C ARG A 295 -3.75 7.03 -1.28
N LEU A 296 -2.81 7.23 -0.35
CA LEU A 296 -3.12 7.82 0.97
C LEU A 296 -3.65 9.25 0.82
N ALA A 297 -3.08 10.06 -0.08
CA ALA A 297 -3.61 11.40 -0.35
C ALA A 297 -5.07 11.35 -0.86
N VAL A 298 -5.42 10.41 -1.74
CA VAL A 298 -6.81 10.19 -2.20
C VAL A 298 -7.71 9.72 -1.06
N LYS A 299 -7.24 8.81 -0.19
CA LYS A 299 -8.00 8.40 0.99
C LYS A 299 -8.27 9.59 1.92
N LEU A 300 -7.29 10.46 2.09
CA LEU A 300 -7.44 11.68 2.91
C LEU A 300 -8.37 12.71 2.26
N ASP A 301 -8.51 12.77 0.93
CA ASP A 301 -9.57 13.55 0.27
C ASP A 301 -10.94 13.07 0.71
N PHE A 302 -11.17 11.76 0.66
CA PHE A 302 -12.43 11.16 1.11
C PHE A 302 -12.67 11.40 2.60
N MET A 303 -11.67 11.17 3.45
CA MET A 303 -11.79 11.38 4.90
C MET A 303 -12.07 12.85 5.22
N THR A 304 -11.38 13.79 4.58
CA THR A 304 -11.61 15.23 4.76
C THR A 304 -13.06 15.61 4.40
N GLY A 305 -13.54 15.13 3.25
CA GLY A 305 -14.92 15.33 2.82
C GLY A 305 -15.94 14.74 3.80
N LEU A 306 -15.64 13.55 4.33
CA LEU A 306 -16.47 12.87 5.32
C LEU A 306 -16.55 13.66 6.65
N LEU A 307 -15.40 14.19 7.14
CA LEU A 307 -15.33 15.02 8.34
C LEU A 307 -16.10 16.32 8.17
N LEU A 308 -15.95 17.00 7.02
CA LEU A 308 -16.70 18.21 6.69
C LEU A 308 -18.22 17.95 6.73
N LYS A 309 -18.70 16.92 6.06
CA LYS A 309 -20.13 16.55 6.05
C LYS A 309 -20.65 16.18 7.43
N ALA A 310 -19.87 15.43 8.21
CA ALA A 310 -20.29 15.03 9.56
C ALA A 310 -20.42 16.23 10.50
N THR A 311 -19.49 17.18 10.43
CA THR A 311 -19.53 18.42 11.24
C THR A 311 -20.61 19.40 10.78
N GLU A 312 -20.91 19.47 9.47
CA GLU A 312 -22.07 20.20 8.94
C GLU A 312 -23.39 19.60 9.47
N ALA A 313 -23.55 18.29 9.37
CA ALA A 313 -24.73 17.58 9.85
C ALA A 313 -24.93 17.72 11.38
N ALA A 314 -23.84 17.83 12.13
CA ALA A 314 -23.85 18.08 13.56
C ALA A 314 -24.07 19.57 13.94
N GLY A 315 -23.96 20.52 12.99
CA GLY A 315 -24.02 21.95 13.23
C GLY A 315 -22.78 22.53 13.92
N THR A 316 -21.67 21.78 13.97
CA THR A 316 -20.45 22.18 14.71
C THR A 316 -19.34 22.73 13.80
N LYS A 317 -19.49 22.65 12.48
CA LYS A 317 -18.46 23.06 11.48
C LYS A 317 -17.86 24.44 11.75
N ASN A 318 -18.68 25.40 12.23
CA ASN A 318 -18.25 26.78 12.44
C ASN A 318 -17.63 27.02 13.83
N PHE A 319 -17.54 26.02 14.69
CA PHE A 319 -16.84 26.14 15.95
C PHE A 319 -15.33 26.22 15.70
N ARG A 320 -14.68 27.24 16.25
CA ARG A 320 -13.24 27.53 16.03
C ARG A 320 -12.35 26.32 16.25
N GLY A 321 -12.59 25.54 17.33
CA GLY A 321 -11.80 24.33 17.61
C GLY A 321 -12.00 23.24 16.55
N VAL A 322 -13.23 23.08 16.04
CA VAL A 322 -13.54 22.11 14.96
C VAL A 322 -12.89 22.54 13.65
N GLN A 323 -12.94 23.83 13.31
CA GLN A 323 -12.28 24.36 12.12
C GLN A 323 -10.76 24.15 12.15
N ALA A 324 -10.14 24.35 13.32
CA ALA A 324 -8.69 24.09 13.48
C ALA A 324 -8.35 22.62 13.24
N GLN A 325 -9.14 21.68 13.75
CA GLN A 325 -8.94 20.23 13.55
C GLN A 325 -9.18 19.81 12.09
N ILE A 326 -10.21 20.36 11.43
CA ILE A 326 -10.43 20.13 9.99
C ILE A 326 -9.24 20.67 9.18
N GLY A 327 -8.77 21.88 9.52
CA GLY A 327 -7.60 22.49 8.89
C GLY A 327 -6.33 21.62 9.01
N GLU A 328 -6.14 20.96 10.15
CA GLU A 328 -5.05 20.02 10.36
C GLU A 328 -5.14 18.80 9.42
N VAL A 329 -6.33 18.20 9.24
CA VAL A 329 -6.55 17.09 8.31
C VAL A 329 -6.28 17.53 6.86
N VAL A 330 -6.72 18.74 6.47
CA VAL A 330 -6.41 19.33 5.17
C VAL A 330 -4.90 19.50 4.97
N ALA A 331 -4.18 19.99 5.97
CA ALA A 331 -2.73 20.16 5.90
C ALA A 331 -2.01 18.80 5.75
N ILE A 332 -2.41 17.78 6.49
CA ILE A 332 -1.88 16.41 6.37
C ILE A 332 -2.14 15.85 4.95
N ARG A 333 -3.35 16.03 4.43
CA ARG A 333 -3.68 15.63 3.04
C ARG A 333 -2.75 16.30 2.03
N ASN A 334 -2.58 17.62 2.16
CA ASN A 334 -1.75 18.40 1.25
C ASN A 334 -0.27 18.01 1.33
N MET A 335 0.21 17.66 2.53
CA MET A 335 1.57 17.14 2.73
C MET A 335 1.81 15.86 1.91
N PHE A 336 0.90 14.87 1.97
CA PHE A 336 1.09 13.63 1.20
C PHE A 336 0.96 13.84 -0.31
N TRP A 337 0.05 14.70 -0.76
CA TRP A 337 0.00 15.05 -2.17
C TRP A 337 1.28 15.77 -2.63
N GLY A 338 1.80 16.69 -1.80
CA GLY A 338 3.07 17.36 -2.03
C GLY A 338 4.24 16.38 -2.10
N LEU A 339 4.32 15.41 -1.19
CA LEU A 339 5.35 14.36 -1.20
C LEU A 339 5.25 13.49 -2.48
N SER A 340 4.05 13.08 -2.89
CA SER A 340 3.89 12.32 -4.14
C SER A 340 4.32 13.12 -5.37
N THR A 341 4.09 14.43 -5.36
CA THR A 341 4.57 15.35 -6.40
C THR A 341 6.09 15.46 -6.37
N ALA A 342 6.70 15.63 -5.19
CA ALA A 342 8.15 15.70 -5.04
C ALA A 342 8.84 14.41 -5.50
N MET A 343 8.26 13.24 -5.19
CA MET A 343 8.76 11.95 -5.69
C MET A 343 8.82 11.91 -7.23
N ALA A 344 7.87 12.56 -7.91
CA ALA A 344 7.80 12.58 -9.37
C ALA A 344 8.68 13.68 -9.99
N THR A 345 8.81 14.86 -9.36
CA THR A 345 9.44 16.03 -9.95
C THR A 345 10.93 16.16 -9.67
N ASP A 346 11.44 15.46 -8.67
CA ASP A 346 12.87 15.37 -8.35
C ASP A 346 13.31 13.89 -8.29
N PRO A 347 13.18 13.12 -9.40
CA PRO A 347 13.37 11.69 -9.38
C PRO A 347 14.83 11.27 -9.24
N ASP A 348 15.05 10.10 -8.65
CA ASP A 348 16.34 9.44 -8.69
C ASP A 348 16.62 8.89 -10.10
N LYS A 349 17.91 8.88 -10.48
CA LYS A 349 18.34 8.32 -11.77
C LYS A 349 18.69 6.84 -11.61
N GLY A 350 18.14 6.03 -12.49
CA GLY A 350 18.48 4.61 -12.64
C GLY A 350 19.26 4.32 -13.92
N PRO A 351 19.63 3.05 -14.15
CA PRO A 351 20.28 2.63 -15.39
C PRO A 351 19.33 2.74 -16.59
N ASN A 352 19.88 2.65 -17.80
CA ASN A 352 19.13 2.61 -19.06
C ASN A 352 18.12 3.77 -19.25
N GLY A 353 18.42 4.96 -18.67
CA GLY A 353 17.56 6.12 -18.73
C GLY A 353 16.31 6.03 -17.84
N LEU A 354 16.20 5.02 -17.00
CA LEU A 354 15.16 4.90 -15.98
C LEU A 354 15.21 6.11 -15.02
N VAL A 355 14.06 6.67 -14.70
CA VAL A 355 13.88 7.57 -13.56
C VAL A 355 12.99 6.90 -12.51
N MET A 356 13.37 7.02 -11.25
CA MET A 356 12.63 6.40 -10.14
C MET A 356 12.04 7.48 -9.23
N PRO A 357 10.89 7.25 -8.62
CA PRO A 357 10.39 8.15 -7.59
C PRO A 357 11.45 8.44 -6.53
N ASN A 358 11.59 9.70 -6.12
CA ASN A 358 12.65 10.18 -5.22
C ASN A 358 12.70 9.41 -3.89
N GLY A 359 13.86 8.87 -3.54
CA GLY A 359 14.06 8.03 -2.36
C GLY A 359 13.96 8.80 -1.04
N ALA A 360 14.43 10.07 -0.99
CA ALA A 360 14.31 10.87 0.22
C ALA A 360 12.85 11.21 0.56
N SER A 361 12.05 11.59 -0.45
CA SER A 361 10.60 11.81 -0.30
C SER A 361 9.87 10.52 0.06
N SER A 362 10.31 9.37 -0.49
CA SER A 362 9.80 8.03 -0.14
C SER A 362 10.05 7.69 1.34
N ALA A 363 11.26 7.95 1.84
CA ALA A 363 11.61 7.74 3.25
C ALA A 363 10.79 8.66 4.18
N ALA A 364 10.60 9.93 3.81
CA ALA A 364 9.76 10.86 4.55
C ALA A 364 8.30 10.37 4.63
N TYR A 365 7.73 9.94 3.51
CA TYR A 365 6.39 9.36 3.47
C TYR A 365 6.26 8.17 4.43
N ARG A 366 7.18 7.21 4.36
CA ARG A 366 7.14 6.00 5.23
C ARG A 366 7.21 6.34 6.71
N ALA A 367 7.99 7.34 7.09
CA ALA A 367 8.11 7.78 8.48
C ALA A 367 6.89 8.55 8.99
N LEU A 368 6.26 9.37 8.13
CA LEU A 368 5.19 10.29 8.52
C LEU A 368 3.78 9.67 8.42
N ALA A 369 3.54 8.76 7.46
CA ALA A 369 2.21 8.20 7.23
C ALA A 369 1.60 7.50 8.46
N PRO A 370 2.32 6.64 9.21
CA PRO A 370 1.79 6.00 10.41
C PRO A 370 1.29 6.99 11.45
N MET A 371 2.09 8.00 11.76
CA MET A 371 1.74 9.02 12.76
C MET A 371 0.56 9.87 12.31
N SER A 372 0.54 10.23 11.03
CA SER A 372 -0.54 11.06 10.44
C SER A 372 -1.88 10.35 10.45
N TRP A 373 -1.93 9.04 10.15
CA TRP A 373 -3.18 8.30 10.18
C TRP A 373 -3.78 8.22 11.58
N VAL A 374 -2.96 7.91 12.58
CA VAL A 374 -3.39 7.90 14.00
C VAL A 374 -3.95 9.26 14.40
N ARG A 375 -3.29 10.34 13.96
CA ARG A 375 -3.76 11.70 14.25
C ARG A 375 -5.10 12.02 13.58
N VAL A 376 -5.26 11.68 12.29
CA VAL A 376 -6.52 11.88 11.56
C VAL A 376 -7.66 11.11 12.21
N LYS A 377 -7.46 9.82 12.55
CA LYS A 377 -8.46 9.01 13.26
C LYS A 377 -8.84 9.64 14.59
N GLY A 378 -7.85 10.07 15.39
CA GLY A 378 -8.09 10.73 16.67
C GLY A 378 -8.90 12.03 16.55
N ILE A 379 -8.73 12.79 15.46
CA ILE A 379 -9.55 13.97 15.16
C ILE A 379 -11.00 13.57 14.92
N PHE A 380 -11.27 12.53 14.13
CA PHE A 380 -12.64 12.01 13.95
C PHE A 380 -13.27 11.60 15.27
N GLU A 381 -12.54 10.87 16.10
CA GLU A 381 -13.01 10.41 17.40
C GLU A 381 -13.34 11.57 18.34
N GLN A 382 -12.56 12.66 18.32
CA GLN A 382 -12.79 13.84 19.13
C GLN A 382 -13.98 14.68 18.64
N VAL A 383 -14.14 14.81 17.32
CA VAL A 383 -15.10 15.75 16.71
C VAL A 383 -16.46 15.12 16.46
N VAL A 384 -16.51 13.81 16.19
CA VAL A 384 -17.74 13.11 15.74
C VAL A 384 -18.19 12.03 16.73
N ALA A 385 -17.35 11.60 17.66
CA ALA A 385 -17.53 10.37 18.47
C ALA A 385 -18.89 10.25 19.17
N GLY A 386 -19.42 11.30 19.76
CA GLY A 386 -20.72 11.25 20.44
C GLY A 386 -21.87 10.81 19.53
N GLY A 387 -21.83 11.19 18.25
CA GLY A 387 -22.79 10.74 17.25
C GLY A 387 -22.63 9.28 16.83
N LEU A 388 -21.39 8.73 16.90
CA LEU A 388 -21.09 7.36 16.51
C LEU A 388 -21.54 6.33 17.55
N ILE A 389 -21.45 6.66 18.85
CA ILE A 389 -21.83 5.77 19.96
C ILE A 389 -23.33 5.46 19.96
N GLN A 390 -24.15 6.38 19.47
CA GLN A 390 -25.61 6.33 19.55
C GLN A 390 -26.29 6.02 18.21
N LEU A 391 -25.60 5.39 17.28
CA LEU A 391 -26.21 5.02 15.99
C LEU A 391 -27.32 3.98 16.19
N PRO A 392 -28.44 4.07 15.42
CA PRO A 392 -29.44 3.01 15.36
C PRO A 392 -28.77 1.67 15.00
N SER A 393 -29.32 0.58 15.53
CA SER A 393 -28.71 -0.76 15.39
C SER A 393 -28.56 -1.17 13.94
N SER A 394 -29.58 -0.93 13.13
CA SER A 394 -29.64 -1.32 11.72
C SER A 394 -30.51 -0.35 10.91
N SER A 395 -30.30 -0.36 9.60
CA SER A 395 -31.21 0.28 8.62
C SER A 395 -32.65 -0.18 8.76
N SER A 396 -32.90 -1.40 9.30
CA SER A 396 -34.23 -1.94 9.57
C SER A 396 -35.02 -1.13 10.58
N ASP A 397 -34.36 -0.41 11.49
CA ASP A 397 -35.03 0.47 12.46
C ASP A 397 -35.83 1.55 11.74
N PHE A 398 -35.36 2.07 10.60
CA PHE A 398 -36.08 3.04 9.79
C PHE A 398 -37.29 2.47 9.04
N LEU A 399 -37.38 1.14 8.89
CA LEU A 399 -38.50 0.43 8.27
C LEU A 399 -39.60 0.08 9.28
N ASN A 400 -39.31 0.19 10.58
CA ASN A 400 -40.28 -0.06 11.62
C ASN A 400 -41.18 1.19 11.81
N PRO A 401 -42.52 1.07 11.57
CA PRO A 401 -43.44 2.21 11.63
C PRO A 401 -43.58 2.79 13.04
N GLU A 402 -43.34 2.03 14.09
CA GLU A 402 -43.39 2.52 15.49
C GLU A 402 -42.14 3.33 15.84
N LEU A 403 -40.97 2.94 15.33
CA LEU A 403 -39.70 3.62 15.58
C LEU A 403 -39.49 4.83 14.68
N ARG A 404 -40.03 4.79 13.47
CA ARG A 404 -39.77 5.81 12.45
C ARG A 404 -40.00 7.24 12.91
N PRO A 405 -41.12 7.59 13.58
CA PRO A 405 -41.32 8.96 14.04
C PRO A 405 -40.27 9.45 15.06
N PHE A 406 -39.81 8.55 15.93
CA PHE A 406 -38.75 8.87 16.89
C PHE A 406 -37.40 9.06 16.23
N LEU A 407 -37.05 8.20 15.26
CA LEU A 407 -35.83 8.34 14.50
C LEU A 407 -35.82 9.64 13.70
N ASP A 408 -36.92 10.00 13.06
CA ASP A 408 -37.02 11.23 12.28
C ASP A 408 -36.94 12.48 13.19
N GLN A 409 -37.43 12.40 14.44
CA GLN A 409 -37.36 13.49 15.40
C GLN A 409 -35.96 13.63 16.03
N TYR A 410 -35.37 12.53 16.49
CA TYR A 410 -34.19 12.58 17.37
C TYR A 410 -32.86 12.38 16.67
N TYR A 411 -32.85 11.78 15.44
CA TYR A 411 -31.62 11.53 14.66
C TYR A 411 -31.42 12.55 13.53
N ARG A 412 -32.31 13.49 13.32
CA ARG A 412 -32.11 14.54 12.31
C ARG A 412 -30.88 15.40 12.61
N GLY A 413 -30.31 16.02 11.57
CA GLY A 413 -29.20 16.95 11.69
C GLY A 413 -29.53 18.36 11.21
N THR A 414 -28.52 19.22 11.20
CA THR A 414 -28.63 20.56 10.66
C THR A 414 -28.76 20.51 9.15
N GLY A 415 -29.94 20.85 8.61
CA GLY A 415 -30.19 20.83 7.17
C GLY A 415 -30.23 19.43 6.52
N ILE A 416 -30.29 18.35 7.31
CA ILE A 416 -30.28 16.97 6.84
C ILE A 416 -31.29 16.13 7.63
N ASN A 417 -32.02 15.25 6.95
CA ASN A 417 -32.97 14.34 7.60
C ASN A 417 -32.25 13.23 8.39
N SER A 418 -33.02 12.47 9.16
CA SER A 418 -32.51 11.41 10.03
C SER A 418 -31.81 10.28 9.24
N VAL A 419 -32.42 9.84 8.13
CA VAL A 419 -31.90 8.73 7.30
C VAL A 419 -30.54 9.10 6.74
N ASP A 420 -30.42 10.27 6.10
CA ASP A 420 -29.19 10.72 5.47
C ASP A 420 -28.10 11.00 6.50
N LYS A 421 -28.44 11.56 7.67
CA LYS A 421 -27.48 11.75 8.76
C LYS A 421 -26.95 10.42 9.29
N VAL A 422 -27.84 9.45 9.55
CA VAL A 422 -27.42 8.13 10.06
C VAL A 422 -26.58 7.41 9.00
N LYS A 423 -26.99 7.45 7.72
CA LYS A 423 -26.21 6.93 6.60
C LYS A 423 -24.78 7.52 6.58
N LEU A 424 -24.65 8.82 6.76
CA LEU A 424 -23.35 9.50 6.82
C LEU A 424 -22.53 9.02 8.02
N LEU A 425 -23.12 8.93 9.20
CA LEU A 425 -22.42 8.49 10.41
C LEU A 425 -22.06 6.99 10.38
N LYS A 426 -22.89 6.15 9.76
CA LYS A 426 -22.54 4.74 9.48
C LYS A 426 -21.31 4.65 8.55
N MET A 427 -21.19 5.53 7.55
CA MET A 427 -19.98 5.64 6.72
C MET A 427 -18.75 6.03 7.55
N VAL A 428 -18.88 7.00 8.47
CA VAL A 428 -17.79 7.36 9.40
C VAL A 428 -17.43 6.17 10.27
N TRP A 429 -18.41 5.50 10.89
CA TRP A 429 -18.16 4.33 11.72
C TRP A 429 -17.43 3.22 10.96
N ASP A 430 -17.90 2.89 9.76
CA ASP A 430 -17.29 1.84 8.95
C ASP A 430 -15.87 2.18 8.47
N SER A 431 -15.54 3.48 8.40
CA SER A 431 -14.19 3.92 8.02
C SER A 431 -13.15 3.86 9.15
N ILE A 432 -13.57 3.98 10.43
CA ILE A 432 -12.64 4.13 11.57
C ILE A 432 -12.94 3.25 12.77
N GLY A 433 -14.18 2.80 12.95
CA GLY A 433 -14.66 2.15 14.18
C GLY A 433 -15.07 0.70 14.03
N SER A 434 -15.40 0.24 12.82
CA SER A 434 -15.71 -1.18 12.54
C SER A 434 -14.43 -2.03 12.53
N GLU A 435 -14.56 -3.36 12.47
CA GLU A 435 -13.41 -4.25 12.29
C GLU A 435 -12.66 -3.95 10.99
N PHE A 436 -13.38 -3.58 9.93
CA PHE A 436 -12.79 -3.10 8.68
C PHE A 436 -11.99 -1.81 8.92
N GLY A 437 -12.55 -0.82 9.63
CA GLY A 437 -11.85 0.41 10.01
C GLY A 437 -10.60 0.14 10.85
N GLY A 438 -10.68 -0.78 11.82
CA GLY A 438 -9.56 -1.23 12.63
C GLY A 438 -8.44 -1.91 11.81
N ARG A 439 -8.81 -2.78 10.86
CA ARG A 439 -7.83 -3.36 9.92
C ARG A 439 -7.16 -2.29 9.07
N HIS A 440 -7.91 -1.28 8.64
CA HIS A 440 -7.35 -0.18 7.87
C HIS A 440 -6.43 0.72 8.68
N GLU A 441 -6.69 0.89 10.00
CA GLU A 441 -5.73 1.54 10.90
C GLU A 441 -4.42 0.75 10.98
N LEU A 442 -4.50 -0.55 11.25
CA LEU A 442 -3.31 -1.42 11.27
C LEU A 442 -2.55 -1.39 9.94
N TYR A 443 -3.28 -1.32 8.83
CA TYR A 443 -2.68 -1.19 7.51
C TYR A 443 -1.88 0.12 7.37
N GLU A 444 -2.50 1.28 7.64
CA GLU A 444 -1.83 2.58 7.47
C GLU A 444 -0.65 2.76 8.45
N VAL A 445 -0.74 2.14 9.63
CA VAL A 445 0.33 2.22 10.63
C VAL A 445 1.51 1.31 10.31
N ASN A 446 1.26 0.12 9.73
CA ASN A 446 2.29 -0.93 9.64
C ASN A 446 2.68 -1.36 8.22
N TYR A 447 1.94 -0.91 7.19
CA TYR A 447 2.14 -1.45 5.84
C TYR A 447 3.53 -1.15 5.25
N ALA A 448 4.15 -0.06 5.66
CA ALA A 448 5.45 0.38 5.14
C ALA A 448 6.65 -0.32 5.81
N GLY A 449 6.41 -1.20 6.80
CA GLY A 449 7.42 -1.97 7.50
C GLY A 449 7.56 -1.63 8.99
N ASN A 450 8.60 -2.16 9.64
CA ASN A 450 8.92 -1.87 11.03
C ASN A 450 9.32 -0.42 11.21
N HIS A 451 8.75 0.28 12.21
CA HIS A 451 8.93 1.72 12.43
C HIS A 451 10.37 2.11 12.73
N GLU A 452 11.11 1.27 13.45
CA GLU A 452 12.52 1.50 13.75
C GLU A 452 13.35 1.38 12.47
N ASN A 453 13.18 0.31 11.73
CA ASN A 453 13.90 0.09 10.46
C ASN A 453 13.63 1.21 9.45
N ILE A 454 12.38 1.67 9.31
CA ILE A 454 12.03 2.77 8.42
C ILE A 454 12.83 4.04 8.75
N ARG A 455 12.97 4.37 10.04
CA ARG A 455 13.75 5.54 10.48
C ARG A 455 15.24 5.36 10.25
N MET A 456 15.77 4.16 10.52
CA MET A 456 17.16 3.82 10.20
C MET A 456 17.43 3.87 8.71
N GLU A 457 16.54 3.32 7.89
CA GLU A 457 16.66 3.37 6.42
C GLU A 457 16.67 4.81 5.89
N ALA A 458 15.93 5.74 6.51
CA ALA A 458 15.98 7.17 6.14
C ALA A 458 17.35 7.79 6.41
N LEU A 459 18.00 7.44 7.53
CA LEU A 459 19.36 7.85 7.82
C LEU A 459 20.37 7.23 6.85
N PHE A 460 20.30 5.92 6.65
CA PHE A 460 21.21 5.21 5.73
C PHE A 460 21.08 5.71 4.29
N HIS A 461 19.86 6.04 3.86
CA HIS A 461 19.66 6.69 2.56
C HIS A 461 20.36 8.05 2.50
N ALA A 462 20.20 8.89 3.53
CA ALA A 462 20.87 10.20 3.59
C ALA A 462 22.40 10.08 3.57
N GLU A 463 22.95 9.04 4.21
CA GLU A 463 24.39 8.74 4.17
C GLU A 463 24.83 8.28 2.77
N ALA A 464 24.09 7.34 2.16
CA ALA A 464 24.42 6.79 0.85
C ALA A 464 24.42 7.84 -0.28
N VAL A 465 23.52 8.85 -0.22
CA VAL A 465 23.46 9.94 -1.21
C VAL A 465 24.31 11.15 -0.83
N GLY A 466 25.13 11.08 0.22
CA GLY A 466 25.99 12.16 0.68
C GLY A 466 25.26 13.34 1.33
N ALA A 467 23.98 13.21 1.66
CA ALA A 467 23.21 14.25 2.32
C ALA A 467 23.68 14.48 3.76
N ALA A 468 24.01 13.41 4.48
CA ALA A 468 24.53 13.48 5.85
C ALA A 468 25.83 14.31 5.94
N ASP A 469 26.73 14.16 4.96
CA ASP A 469 27.97 14.94 4.92
C ASP A 469 27.69 16.40 4.58
N ARG A 470 26.75 16.70 3.69
CA ARG A 470 26.32 18.08 3.44
C ARG A 470 25.74 18.74 4.70
N TYR A 471 24.94 18.01 5.50
CA TYR A 471 24.41 18.53 6.76
C TYR A 471 25.51 18.85 7.75
N LYS A 472 26.52 17.96 7.91
CA LYS A 472 27.71 18.20 8.77
C LYS A 472 28.52 19.39 8.28
N SER A 473 28.85 19.45 6.99
CA SER A 473 29.58 20.57 6.40
C SER A 473 28.90 21.91 6.58
N PHE A 474 27.55 21.93 6.55
CA PHE A 474 26.81 23.16 6.82
C PHE A 474 26.96 23.64 8.27
N VAL A 475 27.00 22.71 9.22
CA VAL A 475 27.28 23.02 10.63
C VAL A 475 28.74 23.46 10.78
N ASP A 476 29.70 22.79 10.11
CA ASP A 476 31.13 23.16 10.16
C ASP A 476 31.34 24.58 9.66
N THR A 477 30.57 25.04 8.65
CA THR A 477 30.63 26.45 8.20
C THR A 477 30.34 27.41 9.36
N ALA A 478 29.30 27.15 10.15
CA ALA A 478 28.92 27.98 11.28
C ALA A 478 29.94 27.86 12.44
N LEU A 479 30.48 26.67 12.70
CA LEU A 479 31.49 26.43 13.72
C LEU A 479 32.82 27.13 13.41
N ASN A 480 33.12 27.31 12.13
CA ASN A 480 34.34 27.99 11.69
C ASN A 480 34.25 29.54 11.75
N ASP A 481 33.08 30.09 12.00
CA ASP A 481 32.87 31.55 12.11
C ASP A 481 33.39 32.12 13.44
N TYR A 482 33.68 31.29 14.44
CA TYR A 482 34.13 31.71 15.77
C TYR A 482 35.12 30.72 16.40
N ASP A 483 35.89 31.22 17.35
CA ASP A 483 36.80 30.45 18.21
C ASP A 483 36.82 31.02 19.66
N LEU A 484 37.74 30.55 20.46
CA LEU A 484 37.94 31.06 21.84
C LEU A 484 38.27 32.56 21.92
N ASN A 485 38.69 33.17 20.81
CA ASN A 485 39.06 34.58 20.72
C ASN A 485 37.95 35.44 20.09
N GLY A 486 36.77 34.84 19.77
CA GLY A 486 35.65 35.52 19.15
C GLY A 486 35.45 35.15 17.67
N TRP A 487 34.92 36.07 16.88
CA TRP A 487 34.62 35.84 15.48
C TRP A 487 35.89 35.74 14.61
N THR A 488 36.02 34.66 13.85
CA THR A 488 37.12 34.40 12.93
C THR A 488 37.01 35.23 11.64
N ASN A 489 35.79 35.46 11.16
CA ASN A 489 35.53 36.30 9.98
C ASN A 489 35.32 37.75 10.40
N LYS A 490 36.37 38.58 10.20
CA LYS A 490 36.41 39.97 10.64
C LYS A 490 35.81 40.99 9.67
N THR A 491 35.30 40.57 8.52
CA THR A 491 34.88 41.52 7.50
C THR A 491 33.46 42.09 7.70
N TRP A 492 32.54 41.33 8.28
CA TRP A 492 31.18 41.77 8.54
C TRP A 492 30.74 41.73 10.00
N LEU A 493 31.50 41.05 10.84
CA LEU A 493 31.24 40.94 12.30
C LEU A 493 32.20 41.78 13.15
N ASP A 494 33.22 42.39 12.54
CA ASP A 494 34.32 43.06 13.24
C ASP A 494 33.97 44.47 13.82
N ALA A 495 32.80 44.96 13.55
CA ALA A 495 32.51 46.36 13.85
C ALA A 495 32.00 46.64 15.25
N VAL A 496 31.57 45.63 16.04
CA VAL A 496 30.70 45.96 17.16
C VAL A 496 31.18 45.58 18.54
N GLU A 497 31.98 44.52 18.78
CA GLU A 497 32.24 44.19 20.18
C GLU A 497 33.61 43.53 20.44
N LYS A 498 34.55 44.33 20.86
CA LYS A 498 35.83 43.85 21.42
C LYS A 498 35.78 43.53 22.93
N GLU A 499 34.70 43.85 23.60
CA GLU A 499 34.56 43.57 25.03
C GLU A 499 33.24 42.82 25.32
N PRO A 500 33.29 41.82 26.22
CA PRO A 500 32.07 41.15 26.68
C PRO A 500 31.17 42.19 27.37
N ILE A 501 29.89 42.16 27.05
CA ILE A 501 28.88 42.92 27.80
C ILE A 501 28.97 42.46 29.25
N LYS A 502 29.39 43.35 30.16
CA LYS A 502 29.29 43.11 31.60
C LYS A 502 27.83 43.28 32.00
N LEU A 503 27.15 42.18 32.29
CA LEU A 503 25.82 42.17 32.92
C LEU A 503 25.89 42.67 34.36
#